data_a949f9ac41e00d5b7a2ee50e7a3e2645
#
_entry.id   a949f9ac41e00d5b7a2ee50e7a3e2645
#
_cell.length_a   1.000
_cell.length_b   1.000
_cell.length_c   1.000
_cell.angle_alpha   90.00
_cell.angle_beta   90.00
_cell.angle_gamma   90.00
#
_symmetry.space_group_name_H-M   'P 1'
#
loop_
_entity.id
_entity.type
_entity.pdbx_description
1 polymer ?
#
loop_
_entity_poly.entity_id
_entity_poly.type
_entity_poly.pdbx_seq_one_letter_code
_entity_poly.pdbx_strand_id
1 'polypeptide(L)'
;MFMPCAAGVEPLLVDELRRITGREAEATRGGVWLDGDLKMAMQINLESRLAQRVLWPVIDAPYRDEHDLYDLARRVDWTQWITPEQTLRVDVNAQRSPLQSLNFAALRIKDAVCDVMRDATGARPSVDTRHATLPLVLFVGADHASLYVD
;
A
#
# COMPACT_ATOMS: atom_id res chain seq x y z
N MET A 1 -2.25 -9.77 -2.40
CA MET A 1 -1.02 -8.99 -2.11
C MET A 1 -0.16 -8.88 -3.36
N PHE A 2 0.60 -7.80 -3.44
CA PHE A 2 1.50 -7.54 -4.56
C PHE A 2 2.95 -7.46 -4.08
N MET A 3 3.83 -8.18 -4.76
CA MET A 3 5.27 -8.18 -4.45
C MET A 3 6.02 -7.59 -5.63
N PRO A 4 6.47 -6.31 -5.55
CA PRO A 4 7.35 -5.75 -6.57
C PRO A 4 8.70 -6.45 -6.55
N CYS A 5 9.29 -6.56 -7.74
CA CYS A 5 10.64 -7.12 -7.94
C CYS A 5 11.35 -6.43 -9.09
N ALA A 6 12.62 -6.73 -9.26
CA ALA A 6 13.39 -6.23 -10.39
C ALA A 6 12.81 -6.75 -11.72
N ALA A 7 12.88 -5.92 -12.76
CA ALA A 7 12.39 -6.28 -14.08
C ALA A 7 13.12 -7.53 -14.61
N GLY A 8 12.35 -8.48 -15.12
CA GLY A 8 12.86 -9.76 -15.60
C GLY A 8 12.98 -10.84 -14.54
N VAL A 9 12.77 -10.51 -13.27
CA VAL A 9 12.85 -11.46 -12.15
C VAL A 9 11.49 -12.10 -11.84
N GLU A 10 10.41 -11.60 -12.41
CA GLU A 10 9.04 -12.03 -12.11
C GLU A 10 8.85 -13.55 -12.18
N PRO A 11 9.32 -14.28 -13.20
CA PRO A 11 9.17 -15.74 -13.25
C PRO A 11 9.91 -16.46 -12.11
N LEU A 12 11.07 -15.96 -11.72
CA LEU A 12 11.84 -16.52 -10.60
C LEU A 12 11.13 -16.28 -9.28
N LEU A 13 10.50 -15.12 -9.12
CA LEU A 13 9.70 -14.81 -7.93
C LEU A 13 8.45 -15.70 -7.86
N VAL A 14 7.78 -15.97 -8.96
CA VAL A 14 6.66 -16.93 -9.00
C VAL A 14 7.09 -18.29 -8.48
N ASP A 15 8.25 -18.80 -8.93
CA ASP A 15 8.78 -20.07 -8.48
C ASP A 15 9.14 -20.05 -6.99
N GLU A 16 9.76 -18.96 -6.52
CA GLU A 16 10.10 -18.80 -5.10
C GLU A 16 8.85 -18.80 -4.22
N LEU A 17 7.81 -18.05 -4.62
CA LEU A 17 6.56 -17.98 -3.87
C LEU A 17 5.84 -19.34 -3.83
N ARG A 18 5.90 -20.11 -4.91
CA ARG A 18 5.37 -21.48 -4.91
C ARG A 18 6.08 -22.35 -3.87
N ARG A 19 7.39 -22.24 -3.75
CA ARG A 19 8.19 -22.99 -2.75
C ARG A 19 7.85 -22.55 -1.32
N ILE A 20 7.67 -21.23 -1.10
CA ILE A 20 7.37 -20.69 0.23
C ILE A 20 5.94 -20.99 0.65
N THR A 21 4.96 -20.80 -0.24
CA THR A 21 3.54 -20.80 0.12
C THR A 21 2.76 -22.00 -0.37
N GLY A 22 3.30 -22.74 -1.34
CA GLY A 22 2.58 -23.82 -2.02
C GLY A 22 1.50 -23.33 -2.99
N ARG A 23 1.40 -22.02 -3.25
CA ARG A 23 0.38 -21.43 -4.10
C ARG A 23 0.97 -20.88 -5.39
N GLU A 24 0.13 -20.89 -6.43
CA GLU A 24 0.48 -20.27 -7.70
C GLU A 24 0.27 -18.76 -7.64
N ALA A 25 1.25 -18.02 -8.18
CA ALA A 25 1.23 -16.58 -8.26
C ALA A 25 1.18 -16.13 -9.71
N GLU A 26 0.69 -14.92 -9.95
CA GLU A 26 0.53 -14.35 -11.28
C GLU A 26 1.57 -13.26 -11.51
N ALA A 27 2.44 -13.48 -12.50
CA ALA A 27 3.45 -12.49 -12.88
C ALA A 27 2.82 -11.36 -13.68
N THR A 28 3.24 -10.14 -13.37
CA THR A 28 2.93 -8.95 -14.15
C THR A 28 4.19 -8.12 -14.31
N ARG A 29 4.14 -7.04 -15.05
CA ARG A 29 5.32 -6.19 -15.23
C ARG A 29 5.73 -5.55 -13.90
N GLY A 30 6.94 -5.83 -13.44
CA GLY A 30 7.52 -5.24 -12.23
C GLY A 30 7.14 -5.93 -10.93
N GLY A 31 6.43 -7.05 -10.97
CA GLY A 31 6.07 -7.77 -9.75
C GLY A 31 5.16 -8.96 -9.97
N VAL A 32 4.64 -9.46 -8.86
CA VAL A 32 3.82 -10.68 -8.83
C VAL A 32 2.62 -10.48 -7.90
N TRP A 33 1.46 -10.93 -8.33
CA TRP A 33 0.24 -10.99 -7.51
C TRP A 33 0.06 -12.37 -6.92
N LEU A 34 -0.33 -12.41 -5.66
CA LEU A 34 -0.64 -13.66 -4.95
C LEU A 34 -1.84 -13.43 -4.03
N ASP A 35 -2.80 -14.35 -4.08
CA ASP A 35 -3.89 -14.38 -3.13
C ASP A 35 -3.46 -15.11 -1.86
N GLY A 36 -3.75 -14.51 -0.70
CA GLY A 36 -3.39 -15.11 0.58
C GLY A 36 -3.77 -14.19 1.74
N ASP A 37 -3.52 -14.68 2.95
CA ASP A 37 -3.83 -13.97 4.18
C ASP A 37 -2.60 -13.20 4.72
N LEU A 38 -2.80 -12.47 5.83
CA LEU A 38 -1.72 -11.70 6.47
C LEU A 38 -0.59 -12.61 6.99
N LYS A 39 -0.91 -13.81 7.44
CA LYS A 39 0.10 -14.78 7.88
C LYS A 39 1.04 -15.15 6.73
N MET A 40 0.47 -15.38 5.56
CA MET A 40 1.25 -15.65 4.35
C MET A 40 2.11 -14.45 3.94
N ALA A 41 1.57 -13.23 4.04
CA ALA A 41 2.34 -12.01 3.80
C ALA A 41 3.56 -11.91 4.72
N MET A 42 3.38 -12.20 6.00
CA MET A 42 4.47 -12.23 6.98
C MET A 42 5.51 -13.30 6.64
N GLN A 43 5.07 -14.48 6.24
CA GLN A 43 5.95 -15.56 5.84
C GLN A 43 6.80 -15.17 4.62
N ILE A 44 6.19 -14.54 3.61
CA ILE A 44 6.91 -14.05 2.43
C ILE A 44 7.93 -12.98 2.82
N ASN A 45 7.56 -12.05 3.70
CA ASN A 45 8.49 -11.03 4.21
C ASN A 45 9.73 -11.63 4.86
N LEU A 46 9.58 -12.74 5.57
CA LEU A 46 10.70 -13.40 6.26
C LEU A 46 11.55 -14.25 5.32
N GLU A 47 10.96 -14.89 4.33
CA GLU A 47 11.61 -15.95 3.57
C GLU A 47 11.98 -15.57 2.14
N SER A 48 11.30 -14.59 1.53
CA SER A 48 11.58 -14.22 0.15
C SER A 48 12.88 -13.44 0.01
N ARG A 49 13.67 -13.82 -1.00
CA ARG A 49 14.92 -13.14 -1.39
C ARG A 49 14.75 -12.25 -2.60
N LEU A 50 13.70 -12.46 -3.40
CA LEU A 50 13.48 -11.78 -4.68
C LEU A 50 12.45 -10.66 -4.59
N ALA A 51 11.48 -10.75 -3.66
CA ALA A 51 10.52 -9.71 -3.43
C ALA A 51 11.18 -8.50 -2.74
N GLN A 52 11.01 -7.32 -3.31
CA GLN A 52 11.52 -6.09 -2.69
C GLN A 52 10.65 -5.66 -1.52
N ARG A 53 9.34 -5.89 -1.63
CA ARG A 53 8.32 -5.57 -0.63
C ARG A 53 7.19 -6.59 -0.70
N VAL A 54 6.37 -6.62 0.34
CA VAL A 54 5.07 -7.29 0.30
C VAL A 54 4.01 -6.22 0.57
N LEU A 55 3.24 -5.87 -0.46
CA LEU A 55 2.24 -4.81 -0.39
C LEU A 55 0.84 -5.43 -0.21
N TRP A 56 0.19 -5.08 0.89
CA TRP A 56 -1.16 -5.54 1.19
C TRP A 56 -2.17 -4.52 0.64
N PRO A 57 -3.03 -4.89 -0.32
CA PRO A 57 -3.99 -3.96 -0.89
C PRO A 57 -5.08 -3.60 0.13
N VAL A 58 -5.37 -2.32 0.25
CA VAL A 58 -6.39 -1.79 1.15
C VAL A 58 -7.60 -1.31 0.37
N ILE A 59 -7.38 -0.50 -0.66
CA ILE A 59 -8.46 0.00 -1.53
C ILE A 59 -7.91 0.34 -2.91
N ASP A 60 -8.71 0.09 -3.94
CA ASP A 60 -8.47 0.50 -5.32
C ASP A 60 -9.75 1.17 -5.82
N ALA A 61 -9.63 2.36 -6.38
CA ALA A 61 -10.78 3.12 -6.84
C ALA A 61 -10.40 4.08 -7.96
N PRO A 62 -11.38 4.46 -8.82
CA PRO A 62 -11.16 5.53 -9.77
C PRO A 62 -10.98 6.87 -9.05
N TYR A 63 -10.17 7.74 -9.64
CA TYR A 63 -9.93 9.09 -9.13
C TYR A 63 -9.68 10.06 -10.28
N ARG A 64 -9.90 11.34 -10.04
CA ARG A 64 -9.66 12.43 -10.99
C ARG A 64 -8.68 13.46 -10.44
N ASP A 65 -8.71 13.71 -9.13
CA ASP A 65 -7.91 14.72 -8.46
C ASP A 65 -7.57 14.32 -7.02
N GLU A 66 -6.87 15.19 -6.32
CA GLU A 66 -6.45 14.98 -4.94
C GLU A 66 -7.62 14.85 -3.96
N HIS A 67 -8.76 15.49 -4.23
CA HIS A 67 -9.96 15.36 -3.40
C HIS A 67 -10.53 13.95 -3.44
N ASP A 68 -10.50 13.31 -4.60
CA ASP A 68 -10.94 11.92 -4.74
C ASP A 68 -10.06 10.98 -3.93
N LEU A 69 -8.75 11.27 -3.81
CA LEU A 69 -7.84 10.50 -2.97
C LEU A 69 -8.21 10.60 -1.49
N TYR A 70 -8.56 11.77 -1.02
CA TYR A 70 -9.07 11.95 0.34
C TYR A 70 -10.34 11.11 0.54
N ASP A 71 -11.29 11.19 -0.37
CA ASP A 71 -12.57 10.49 -0.28
C ASP A 71 -12.37 8.96 -0.27
N LEU A 72 -11.49 8.44 -1.12
CA LEU A 72 -11.25 6.99 -1.16
C LEU A 72 -10.61 6.49 0.14
N ALA A 73 -9.64 7.21 0.69
CA ALA A 73 -8.98 6.83 1.94
C ALA A 73 -9.92 6.94 3.15
N ARG A 74 -10.92 7.83 3.10
CA ARG A 74 -11.95 7.92 4.13
C ARG A 74 -12.87 6.69 4.21
N ARG A 75 -12.94 5.89 3.16
CA ARG A 75 -13.75 4.65 3.15
C ARG A 75 -13.12 3.50 3.93
N VAL A 76 -11.85 3.64 4.31
CA VAL A 76 -11.11 2.57 5.01
C VAL A 76 -11.26 2.76 6.51
N ASP A 77 -11.52 1.67 7.24
CA ASP A 77 -11.48 1.67 8.70
C ASP A 77 -10.03 1.56 9.19
N TRP A 78 -9.39 2.69 9.35
CA TRP A 78 -8.00 2.75 9.78
C TRP A 78 -7.76 2.31 11.23
N THR A 79 -8.82 2.20 12.05
CA THR A 79 -8.70 1.66 13.40
C THR A 79 -8.26 0.18 13.41
N GLN A 80 -8.45 -0.51 12.29
CA GLN A 80 -7.96 -1.88 12.10
C GLN A 80 -6.44 -1.94 11.88
N TRP A 81 -5.79 -0.83 11.52
CA TRP A 81 -4.40 -0.78 11.10
C TRP A 81 -3.48 0.00 12.04
N ILE A 82 -3.99 1.01 12.72
CA ILE A 82 -3.18 1.96 13.49
C ILE A 82 -3.94 2.45 14.72
N THR A 83 -3.19 2.82 15.76
CA THR A 83 -3.72 3.55 16.93
C THR A 83 -3.26 5.01 16.89
N PRO A 84 -3.91 5.94 17.63
CA PRO A 84 -3.51 7.35 17.63
C PRO A 84 -2.10 7.60 18.18
N GLU A 85 -1.54 6.69 18.97
CA GLU A 85 -0.19 6.79 19.53
C GLU A 85 0.89 6.33 18.55
N GLN A 86 0.50 5.65 17.47
CA GLN A 86 1.39 5.17 16.43
C GLN A 86 1.56 6.21 15.35
N THR A 87 2.51 5.96 14.45
CA THR A 87 2.87 6.89 13.38
C THR A 87 2.61 6.30 12.01
N LEU A 88 2.39 7.17 11.01
CA LEU A 88 2.21 6.76 9.63
C LEU A 88 3.14 7.50 8.69
N ARG A 89 3.34 6.91 7.53
CA ARG A 89 4.05 7.50 6.39
C ARG A 89 3.27 7.16 5.13
N VAL A 90 3.24 8.08 4.18
CA VAL A 90 2.62 7.86 2.87
C VAL A 90 3.65 8.14 1.78
N ASP A 91 4.02 7.11 1.04
CA ASP A 91 4.85 7.22 -0.16
C ASP A 91 3.95 7.13 -1.40
N VAL A 92 4.23 7.95 -2.41
CA VAL A 92 3.43 8.02 -3.64
C VAL A 92 4.28 7.64 -4.84
N ASN A 93 3.77 6.70 -5.64
CA ASN A 93 4.31 6.36 -6.95
C ASN A 93 3.27 6.71 -8.01
N ALA A 94 3.68 7.49 -8.99
CA ALA A 94 2.82 7.94 -10.08
C ALA A 94 3.28 7.40 -11.42
N GLN A 95 2.32 6.98 -12.26
CA GLN A 95 2.57 6.60 -13.63
C GLN A 95 1.42 7.13 -14.50
N ARG A 96 1.73 8.12 -15.35
CA ARG A 96 0.75 8.79 -16.22
C ARG A 96 -0.39 9.44 -15.43
N SER A 97 -0.10 9.91 -14.23
CA SER A 97 -1.09 10.54 -13.36
C SER A 97 -1.38 11.98 -13.79
N PRO A 98 -2.65 12.43 -13.72
CA PRO A 98 -3.02 13.82 -13.95
C PRO A 98 -2.68 14.76 -12.78
N LEU A 99 -2.22 14.22 -11.65
CA LEU A 99 -1.94 15.01 -10.45
C LEU A 99 -0.78 15.98 -10.67
N GLN A 100 -0.93 17.21 -10.19
CA GLN A 100 0.10 18.24 -10.28
C GLN A 100 1.13 18.14 -9.16
N SER A 101 0.75 17.62 -7.98
CA SER A 101 1.63 17.53 -6.82
C SER A 101 1.46 16.18 -6.12
N LEU A 102 2.52 15.36 -6.14
CA LEU A 102 2.54 14.09 -5.41
C LEU A 102 2.63 14.31 -3.90
N ASN A 103 3.28 15.39 -3.45
CA ASN A 103 3.30 15.75 -2.04
C ASN A 103 1.91 16.08 -1.52
N PHE A 104 1.11 16.79 -2.30
CA PHE A 104 -0.27 17.08 -1.94
C PHE A 104 -1.13 15.82 -1.93
N ALA A 105 -0.90 14.89 -2.86
CA ALA A 105 -1.54 13.58 -2.85
C ALA A 105 -1.26 12.82 -1.56
N ALA A 106 0.01 12.75 -1.14
CA ALA A 106 0.40 12.11 0.11
C ALA A 106 -0.28 12.78 1.32
N LEU A 107 -0.34 14.11 1.35
CA LEU A 107 -1.01 14.86 2.41
C LEU A 107 -2.51 14.56 2.46
N ARG A 108 -3.16 14.42 1.31
CA ARG A 108 -4.59 14.09 1.26
C ARG A 108 -4.89 12.71 1.85
N ILE A 109 -4.05 11.72 1.57
CA ILE A 109 -4.16 10.39 2.19
C ILE A 109 -3.94 10.49 3.69
N LYS A 110 -2.86 11.16 4.10
CA LYS A 110 -2.58 11.39 5.53
C LYS A 110 -3.75 12.06 6.25
N ASP A 111 -4.29 13.13 5.68
CA ASP A 111 -5.42 13.85 6.26
C ASP A 111 -6.65 12.95 6.42
N ALA A 112 -6.93 12.10 5.44
CA ALA A 112 -8.05 11.17 5.50
C ALA A 112 -7.86 10.15 6.63
N VAL A 113 -6.67 9.56 6.75
CA VAL A 113 -6.36 8.62 7.85
C VAL A 113 -6.52 9.31 9.20
N CYS A 114 -5.95 10.50 9.35
CA CYS A 114 -6.03 11.26 10.60
C CYS A 114 -7.46 11.66 10.94
N ASP A 115 -8.26 12.04 9.96
CA ASP A 115 -9.66 12.44 10.17
C ASP A 115 -10.54 11.24 10.57
N VAL A 116 -10.35 10.08 9.93
CA VAL A 116 -11.03 8.84 10.33
C VAL A 116 -10.67 8.46 11.77
N MET A 117 -9.39 8.54 12.13
CA MET A 117 -8.93 8.22 13.48
C MET A 117 -9.48 9.19 14.51
N ARG A 118 -9.47 10.49 14.22
CA ARG A 118 -10.05 11.51 15.11
C ARG A 118 -11.55 11.27 15.32
N ASP A 119 -12.29 10.96 14.26
CA ASP A 119 -13.73 10.70 14.34
C ASP A 119 -14.04 9.45 15.15
N ALA A 120 -13.19 8.43 15.08
CA ALA A 120 -13.37 7.16 15.79
C ALA A 120 -12.85 7.18 17.23
N THR A 121 -11.74 7.88 17.51
CA THR A 121 -10.99 7.78 18.78
C THR A 121 -10.85 9.13 19.51
N GLY A 122 -11.10 10.25 18.85
CA GLY A 122 -10.88 11.60 19.40
C GLY A 122 -9.44 12.11 19.25
N ALA A 123 -8.51 11.31 18.69
CA ALA A 123 -7.11 11.67 18.54
C ALA A 123 -6.59 11.32 17.15
N ARG A 124 -5.56 12.04 16.71
CA ARG A 124 -4.93 11.88 15.39
C ARG A 124 -3.54 11.25 15.53
N PRO A 125 -3.18 10.25 14.72
CA PRO A 125 -1.81 9.76 14.67
C PRO A 125 -0.87 10.81 14.06
N SER A 126 0.42 10.71 14.39
CA SER A 126 1.47 11.58 13.86
C SER A 126 2.16 10.94 12.66
N VAL A 127 2.84 11.78 11.87
CA VAL A 127 3.65 11.34 10.73
C VAL A 127 5.10 11.17 11.19
N ASP A 128 5.71 10.04 10.79
CA ASP A 128 7.14 9.80 10.91
C ASP A 128 7.66 9.25 9.59
N THR A 129 8.50 10.03 8.90
CA THR A 129 8.98 9.65 7.56
C THR A 129 10.08 8.59 7.58
N ARG A 130 10.66 8.28 8.74
CA ARG A 130 11.78 7.34 8.86
C ARG A 130 11.38 6.02 9.51
N HIS A 131 10.58 6.06 10.57
CA HIS A 131 10.27 4.90 11.42
C HIS A 131 8.77 4.77 11.66
N ALA A 132 7.97 4.93 10.62
CA ALA A 132 6.52 4.84 10.73
C ALA A 132 6.08 3.43 11.11
N THR A 133 5.12 3.33 12.04
CA THR A 133 4.48 2.06 12.39
C THR A 133 3.61 1.54 11.25
N LEU A 134 2.91 2.45 10.55
CA LEU A 134 2.08 2.14 9.40
C LEU A 134 2.64 2.83 8.15
N PRO A 135 3.48 2.16 7.36
CA PRO A 135 3.89 2.67 6.08
C PRO A 135 2.84 2.36 5.02
N LEU A 136 2.36 3.41 4.34
CA LEU A 136 1.39 3.32 3.26
C LEU A 136 2.07 3.64 1.93
N VAL A 137 1.65 2.95 0.89
CA VAL A 137 2.08 3.20 -0.49
C VAL A 137 0.86 3.47 -1.34
N LEU A 138 0.84 4.64 -1.99
CA LEU A 138 -0.19 5.04 -2.93
C LEU A 138 0.35 4.94 -4.35
N PHE A 139 -0.29 4.15 -5.19
CA PHE A 139 -0.04 4.13 -6.63
C PHE A 139 -1.13 4.91 -7.33
N VAL A 140 -0.75 5.92 -8.11
CA VAL A 140 -1.68 6.72 -8.90
C VAL A 140 -1.35 6.58 -10.39
N GLY A 141 -2.33 6.10 -11.14
CA GLY A 141 -2.27 5.96 -12.58
C GLY A 141 -3.06 7.05 -13.29
N ALA A 142 -3.43 6.83 -14.54
CA ALA A 142 -4.16 7.80 -15.35
C ALA A 142 -5.55 8.09 -14.79
N ASP A 143 -6.26 7.07 -14.27
CA ASP A 143 -7.65 7.17 -13.82
C ASP A 143 -7.96 6.32 -12.57
N HIS A 144 -7.00 5.55 -12.08
CA HIS A 144 -7.16 4.71 -10.87
C HIS A 144 -6.08 4.99 -9.85
N ALA A 145 -6.44 4.86 -8.59
CA ALA A 145 -5.54 4.94 -7.44
C ALA A 145 -5.67 3.69 -6.60
N SER A 146 -4.54 3.16 -6.16
CA SER A 146 -4.48 1.96 -5.31
C SER A 146 -3.66 2.26 -4.06
N LEU A 147 -4.19 1.94 -2.90
CA LEU A 147 -3.56 2.17 -1.61
C LEU A 147 -3.20 0.83 -0.96
N TYR A 148 -1.95 0.73 -0.52
CA TYR A 148 -1.39 -0.48 0.08
C TYR A 148 -0.78 -0.18 1.45
N VAL A 149 -0.79 -1.19 2.32
CA VAL A 149 0.08 -1.25 3.50
C VAL A 149 1.34 -2.03 3.12
N ASP A 150 2.49 -1.46 3.44
CA ASP A 150 3.79 -2.09 3.20
C ASP A 150 4.23 -2.99 4.39
#